data_90f8cb5a6a021fc6be5da98aa13d1536
#
_entry.id   90f8cb5a6a021fc6be5da98aa13d1536
#
_cell.length_a   1.000
_cell.length_b   1.000
_cell.length_c   1.000
_cell.angle_alpha   90.00
_cell.angle_beta   90.00
_cell.angle_gamma   90.00
#
_symmetry.space_group_name_H-M   'P 1'
#
loop_
_entity.id
_entity.type
_entity.pdbx_description
1 polymer ?
#
loop_
_entity_poly.entity_id
_entity_poly.type
_entity_poly.pdbx_seq_one_letter_code
_entity_poly.pdbx_strand_id
1 'polypeptide(L)'
;MLPPREVVRLAHATGCTLLALTDHDHTGGLAEARAEAAALGMGFVNGVEISVTWRHRSVHIVGLDFDIENEALQNLLAQVRQGRLKRLAAIAAKLEKKGIVGAYDGALALAANPEMVSRTHIADYLIQAGHVRNKAQAFSKYLGDGKPASVAHEWASLEDCVAAIKGAGGLAVIAHPMRYGFSATAKRNLFEEFKALGGDGIEVHSGNCDKNDRLNYALLAERFGLMAGCGSDFHRLGDYSGGTLGACPELPPDCKPVWASFQTA
;
A
#
# COMPACT_ATOMS: atom_id res chain seq x y z
N MET A 1 -1.02 -5.51 -15.09
CA MET A 1 -0.62 -5.94 -13.75
C MET A 1 -0.08 -7.35 -13.87
N LEU A 2 0.94 -7.74 -13.12
CA LEU A 2 1.47 -9.11 -13.16
C LEU A 2 0.62 -10.04 -12.30
N PRO A 3 0.42 -11.30 -12.69
CA PRO A 3 -0.15 -12.33 -11.82
C PRO A 3 0.74 -12.54 -10.57
N PRO A 4 0.18 -12.98 -9.43
CA PRO A 4 0.96 -13.21 -8.20
C PRO A 4 2.18 -14.09 -8.39
N ARG A 5 2.06 -15.21 -9.12
CA ARG A 5 3.18 -16.11 -9.45
C ARG A 5 4.31 -15.43 -10.21
N GLU A 6 4.01 -14.52 -11.11
CA GLU A 6 5.02 -13.80 -11.88
C GLU A 6 5.76 -12.78 -11.02
N VAL A 7 5.08 -12.15 -10.05
CA VAL A 7 5.73 -11.27 -9.06
C VAL A 7 6.74 -12.09 -8.24
N VAL A 8 6.33 -13.28 -7.77
CA VAL A 8 7.21 -14.18 -7.00
C VAL A 8 8.43 -14.62 -7.82
N ARG A 9 8.24 -15.04 -9.09
CA ARG A 9 9.34 -15.43 -10.00
C ARG A 9 10.31 -14.30 -10.22
N LEU A 10 9.80 -13.09 -10.45
CA LEU A 10 10.66 -11.91 -10.61
C LEU A 10 11.44 -11.58 -9.33
N ALA A 11 10.80 -11.64 -8.17
CA ALA A 11 11.47 -11.43 -6.89
C ALA A 11 12.57 -12.48 -6.67
N HIS A 12 12.29 -13.76 -6.91
CA HIS A 12 13.28 -14.83 -6.83
C HIS A 12 14.45 -14.60 -7.79
N ALA A 13 14.17 -14.22 -9.05
CA ALA A 13 15.21 -13.96 -10.06
C ALA A 13 16.13 -12.79 -9.71
N THR A 14 15.68 -11.87 -8.85
CA THR A 14 16.50 -10.75 -8.33
C THR A 14 17.22 -11.08 -7.02
N GLY A 15 17.12 -12.34 -6.53
CA GLY A 15 17.82 -12.81 -5.34
C GLY A 15 17.04 -12.62 -4.02
N CYS A 16 15.74 -12.29 -4.08
CA CYS A 16 14.92 -12.29 -2.88
C CYS A 16 14.84 -13.69 -2.27
N THR A 17 15.07 -13.79 -0.98
CA THR A 17 14.96 -15.05 -0.20
C THR A 17 13.69 -15.11 0.62
N LEU A 18 13.06 -13.97 0.90
CA LEU A 18 11.81 -13.83 1.65
C LEU A 18 10.96 -12.73 1.00
N LEU A 19 9.68 -13.02 0.75
CA LEU A 19 8.74 -12.09 0.12
C LEU A 19 7.42 -12.02 0.91
N ALA A 20 6.88 -10.82 1.05
CA ALA A 20 5.47 -10.58 1.35
C ALA A 20 4.80 -9.92 0.13
N LEU A 21 3.69 -10.48 -0.35
CA LEU A 21 2.85 -9.83 -1.35
C LEU A 21 1.84 -8.95 -0.60
N THR A 22 1.84 -7.64 -0.88
CA THR A 22 1.12 -6.62 -0.11
C THR A 22 0.17 -5.79 -0.98
N ASP A 23 -0.67 -6.47 -1.77
CA ASP A 23 -1.68 -5.79 -2.59
C ASP A 23 -2.59 -4.90 -1.74
N HIS A 24 -3.04 -3.79 -2.32
CA HIS A 24 -3.93 -2.86 -1.62
C HIS A 24 -5.27 -3.49 -1.26
N ASP A 25 -5.58 -3.54 0.04
CA ASP A 25 -6.86 -3.95 0.64
C ASP A 25 -7.36 -5.34 0.18
N HIS A 26 -6.46 -6.20 -0.35
CA HIS A 26 -6.83 -7.46 -0.97
C HIS A 26 -5.81 -8.57 -0.68
N THR A 27 -6.32 -9.77 -0.34
CA THR A 27 -5.50 -10.95 0.00
C THR A 27 -5.63 -12.11 -0.99
N GLY A 28 -6.45 -11.96 -2.03
CA GLY A 28 -6.79 -13.07 -2.95
C GLY A 28 -5.62 -13.63 -3.76
N GLY A 29 -4.50 -12.89 -3.88
CA GLY A 29 -3.29 -13.36 -4.56
C GLY A 29 -2.35 -14.20 -3.71
N LEU A 30 -2.55 -14.23 -2.37
CA LEU A 30 -1.59 -14.81 -1.43
C LEU A 30 -1.43 -16.33 -1.60
N ALA A 31 -2.52 -17.07 -1.84
CA ALA A 31 -2.45 -18.52 -2.01
C ALA A 31 -1.61 -18.91 -3.26
N GLU A 32 -1.82 -18.21 -4.39
CA GLU A 32 -1.03 -18.43 -5.62
C GLU A 32 0.44 -18.05 -5.41
N ALA A 33 0.70 -16.90 -4.79
CA ALA A 33 2.06 -16.45 -4.49
C ALA A 33 2.81 -17.41 -3.56
N ARG A 34 2.16 -17.87 -2.50
CA ARG A 34 2.73 -18.85 -1.54
C ARG A 34 3.10 -20.17 -2.23
N ALA A 35 2.21 -20.70 -3.08
CA ALA A 35 2.48 -21.94 -3.80
C ALA A 35 3.70 -21.81 -4.73
N GLU A 36 3.84 -20.68 -5.43
CA GLU A 36 4.98 -20.42 -6.30
C GLU A 36 6.27 -20.22 -5.49
N ALA A 37 6.22 -19.48 -4.38
CA ALA A 37 7.37 -19.29 -3.50
C ALA A 37 7.88 -20.62 -2.95
N ALA A 38 6.98 -21.50 -2.49
CA ALA A 38 7.33 -22.84 -2.03
C ALA A 38 7.98 -23.67 -3.13
N ALA A 39 7.49 -23.61 -4.37
CA ALA A 39 8.06 -24.31 -5.52
C ALA A 39 9.50 -23.83 -5.86
N LEU A 40 9.81 -22.57 -5.55
CA LEU A 40 11.12 -21.96 -5.76
C LEU A 40 12.05 -22.06 -4.53
N GLY A 41 11.58 -22.64 -3.41
CA GLY A 41 12.34 -22.68 -2.16
C GLY A 41 12.55 -21.32 -1.50
N MET A 42 11.67 -20.36 -1.78
CA MET A 42 11.70 -18.99 -1.23
C MET A 42 10.74 -18.87 -0.04
N GLY A 43 11.15 -18.21 1.03
CA GLY A 43 10.27 -17.84 2.14
C GLY A 43 9.13 -16.91 1.69
N PHE A 44 7.94 -17.13 2.25
CA PHE A 44 6.76 -16.31 1.92
C PHE A 44 5.91 -16.02 3.15
N VAL A 45 5.56 -14.75 3.31
CA VAL A 45 4.74 -14.27 4.42
C VAL A 45 3.46 -13.65 3.87
N ASN A 46 2.32 -13.86 4.53
CA ASN A 46 1.09 -13.15 4.19
C ASN A 46 1.31 -11.65 4.36
N GLY A 47 0.88 -10.88 3.37
CA GLY A 47 0.97 -9.43 3.37
C GLY A 47 -0.30 -8.78 2.81
N VAL A 48 -0.58 -7.56 3.25
CA VAL A 48 -1.62 -6.68 2.69
C VAL A 48 -1.26 -5.25 3.00
N GLU A 49 -1.48 -4.33 2.06
CA GLU A 49 -1.36 -2.89 2.31
C GLU A 49 -2.74 -2.27 2.47
N ILE A 50 -3.10 -1.82 3.68
CA ILE A 50 -4.44 -1.35 4.03
C ILE A 50 -4.51 0.16 3.94
N SER A 51 -5.50 0.67 3.20
CA SER A 51 -5.81 2.10 3.13
C SER A 51 -6.49 2.57 4.42
N VAL A 52 -5.92 3.60 5.05
CA VAL A 52 -6.34 4.11 6.36
C VAL A 52 -6.52 5.62 6.31
N THR A 53 -7.50 6.13 7.05
CA THR A 53 -7.66 7.56 7.32
C THR A 53 -7.16 7.88 8.73
N TRP A 54 -6.15 8.73 8.81
CA TRP A 54 -5.65 9.28 10.05
C TRP A 54 -5.79 10.80 10.04
N ARG A 55 -6.59 11.37 10.93
CA ARG A 55 -6.85 12.82 11.04
C ARG A 55 -7.14 13.47 9.67
N HIS A 56 -8.09 12.87 8.92
CA HIS A 56 -8.52 13.27 7.56
C HIS A 56 -7.42 13.17 6.48
N ARG A 57 -6.35 12.45 6.74
CA ARG A 57 -5.26 12.19 5.80
C ARG A 57 -5.18 10.70 5.48
N SER A 58 -4.90 10.37 4.22
CA SER A 58 -4.68 8.98 3.83
C SER A 58 -3.27 8.55 4.21
N VAL A 59 -3.18 7.44 4.93
CA VAL A 59 -1.95 6.71 5.22
C VAL A 59 -2.17 5.24 4.88
N HIS A 60 -1.10 4.48 4.71
CA HIS A 60 -1.20 3.05 4.47
C HIS A 60 -0.51 2.28 5.59
N ILE A 61 -1.12 1.17 5.97
CA ILE A 61 -0.58 0.25 6.96
C ILE A 61 -0.39 -1.11 6.29
N VAL A 62 0.83 -1.60 6.31
CA VAL A 62 1.14 -2.96 5.86
C VAL A 62 0.90 -3.91 7.03
N GLY A 63 0.00 -4.88 6.83
CA GLY A 63 -0.14 -6.06 7.68
C GLY A 63 0.78 -7.16 7.17
N LEU A 64 1.51 -7.81 8.05
CA LEU A 64 2.44 -8.90 7.74
C LEU A 64 2.21 -10.08 8.67
N ASP A 65 2.43 -11.30 8.17
CA ASP A 65 2.43 -12.56 8.95
C ASP A 65 1.14 -12.80 9.77
N PHE A 66 0.01 -12.52 9.16
CA PHE A 66 -1.31 -12.65 9.77
C PHE A 66 -2.04 -13.93 9.30
N ASP A 67 -3.02 -14.36 10.09
CA ASP A 67 -3.97 -15.40 9.68
C ASP A 67 -4.91 -14.83 8.60
N ILE A 68 -4.84 -15.38 7.39
CA ILE A 68 -5.64 -14.97 6.24
C ILE A 68 -7.14 -15.25 6.43
N GLU A 69 -7.49 -16.23 7.25
CA GLU A 69 -8.88 -16.63 7.50
C GLU A 69 -9.53 -15.82 8.64
N ASN A 70 -8.80 -14.89 9.26
CA ASN A 70 -9.34 -14.06 10.33
C ASN A 70 -10.50 -13.18 9.83
N GLU A 71 -11.71 -13.47 10.32
CA GLU A 71 -12.95 -12.82 9.88
C GLU A 71 -12.93 -11.29 10.10
N ALA A 72 -12.38 -10.81 11.22
CA ALA A 72 -12.37 -9.38 11.51
C ALA A 72 -11.50 -8.61 10.50
N LEU A 73 -10.33 -9.16 10.16
CA LEU A 73 -9.46 -8.59 9.14
C LEU A 73 -10.12 -8.64 7.76
N GLN A 74 -10.70 -9.77 7.36
CA GLN A 74 -11.37 -9.90 6.06
C GLN A 74 -12.57 -8.98 5.92
N ASN A 75 -13.36 -8.78 6.98
CA ASN A 75 -14.47 -7.85 7.02
C ASN A 75 -14.01 -6.39 6.85
N LEU A 76 -12.93 -6.00 7.54
CA LEU A 76 -12.34 -4.66 7.38
C LEU A 76 -11.87 -4.44 5.94
N LEU A 77 -11.16 -5.39 5.35
CA LEU A 77 -10.70 -5.31 3.96
C LEU A 77 -11.88 -5.20 2.98
N ALA A 78 -12.95 -5.97 3.20
CA ALA A 78 -14.15 -5.91 2.37
C ALA A 78 -14.84 -4.53 2.44
N GLN A 79 -14.92 -3.93 3.64
CA GLN A 79 -15.48 -2.58 3.81
C GLN A 79 -14.64 -1.53 3.07
N VAL A 80 -13.31 -1.61 3.15
CA VAL A 80 -12.41 -0.69 2.44
C VAL A 80 -12.59 -0.83 0.92
N ARG A 81 -12.67 -2.06 0.39
CA ARG A 81 -12.91 -2.30 -1.05
C ARG A 81 -14.25 -1.74 -1.53
N GLN A 82 -15.31 -1.92 -0.75
CA GLN A 82 -16.61 -1.29 -1.05
C GLN A 82 -16.51 0.24 -1.08
N GLY A 83 -15.73 0.82 -0.19
CA GLY A 83 -15.42 2.25 -0.19
C GLY A 83 -14.75 2.73 -1.49
N ARG A 84 -13.88 1.92 -2.10
CA ARG A 84 -13.25 2.23 -3.39
C ARG A 84 -14.27 2.40 -4.50
N LEU A 85 -15.23 1.48 -4.62
CA LEU A 85 -16.30 1.54 -5.63
C LEU A 85 -17.21 2.76 -5.42
N LYS A 86 -17.60 3.04 -4.17
CA LYS A 86 -18.40 4.25 -3.85
C LYS A 86 -17.65 5.53 -4.21
N ARG A 87 -16.34 5.59 -3.90
CA ARG A 87 -15.50 6.73 -4.25
C ARG A 87 -15.36 6.89 -5.77
N LEU A 88 -15.16 5.79 -6.51
CA LEU A 88 -15.10 5.79 -7.96
C LEU A 88 -16.38 6.39 -8.56
N ALA A 89 -17.54 5.93 -8.12
CA ALA A 89 -18.84 6.45 -8.59
C ALA A 89 -18.97 7.95 -8.32
N ALA A 90 -18.59 8.42 -7.15
CA ALA A 90 -18.64 9.82 -6.79
C ALA A 90 -17.68 10.71 -7.63
N ILE A 91 -16.48 10.20 -7.92
CA ILE A 91 -15.51 10.89 -8.81
C ILE A 91 -16.05 10.93 -10.23
N ALA A 92 -16.56 9.81 -10.75
CA ALA A 92 -17.14 9.73 -12.10
C ALA A 92 -18.30 10.70 -12.28
N ALA A 93 -19.22 10.79 -11.31
CA ALA A 93 -20.32 11.75 -11.34
C ALA A 93 -19.84 13.21 -11.36
N LYS A 94 -18.71 13.54 -10.68
CA LYS A 94 -18.11 14.87 -10.76
C LYS A 94 -17.46 15.15 -12.12
N LEU A 95 -16.83 14.14 -12.72
CA LEU A 95 -16.24 14.22 -14.06
C LEU A 95 -17.32 14.40 -15.12
N GLU A 96 -18.45 13.70 -15.00
CA GLU A 96 -19.60 13.83 -15.90
C GLU A 96 -20.17 15.25 -15.92
N LYS A 97 -20.26 15.91 -14.75
CA LYS A 97 -20.62 17.35 -14.66
C LYS A 97 -19.62 18.27 -15.37
N LYS A 98 -18.45 17.78 -15.72
CA LYS A 98 -17.43 18.48 -16.53
C LYS A 98 -17.42 18.04 -17.98
N GLY A 99 -18.42 17.27 -18.42
CA GLY A 99 -18.52 16.74 -19.78
C GLY A 99 -17.64 15.51 -20.06
N ILE A 100 -17.10 14.87 -19.04
CA ILE A 100 -16.29 13.64 -19.16
C ILE A 100 -17.16 12.47 -18.77
N VAL A 101 -17.76 11.81 -19.76
CA VAL A 101 -18.70 10.70 -19.60
C VAL A 101 -17.93 9.36 -19.62
N GLY A 102 -18.47 8.32 -18.97
CA GLY A 102 -17.93 6.95 -19.03
C GLY A 102 -16.73 6.68 -18.11
N ALA A 103 -16.38 7.60 -17.22
CA ALA A 103 -15.21 7.45 -16.35
C ALA A 103 -15.35 6.29 -15.33
N TYR A 104 -16.57 5.92 -14.94
CA TYR A 104 -16.83 4.79 -14.05
C TYR A 104 -16.47 3.47 -14.74
N ASP A 105 -17.13 3.18 -15.84
CA ASP A 105 -16.95 1.91 -16.57
C ASP A 105 -15.56 1.82 -17.19
N GLY A 106 -15.04 2.94 -17.69
CA GLY A 106 -13.70 2.99 -18.26
C GLY A 106 -12.59 2.72 -17.24
N ALA A 107 -12.72 3.23 -16.01
CA ALA A 107 -11.76 2.94 -14.95
C ALA A 107 -11.86 1.47 -14.47
N LEU A 108 -13.08 0.92 -14.37
CA LEU A 108 -13.28 -0.50 -14.04
C LEU A 108 -12.69 -1.43 -15.10
N ALA A 109 -12.88 -1.13 -16.37
CA ALA A 109 -12.33 -1.92 -17.48
C ALA A 109 -10.78 -1.94 -17.50
N LEU A 110 -10.14 -0.90 -16.94
CA LEU A 110 -8.68 -0.82 -16.84
C LEU A 110 -8.12 -1.46 -15.55
N ALA A 111 -8.98 -1.72 -14.58
CA ALA A 111 -8.59 -2.41 -13.36
C ALA A 111 -8.61 -3.93 -13.59
N ALA A 112 -7.45 -4.59 -13.45
CA ALA A 112 -7.35 -6.05 -13.56
C ALA A 112 -8.24 -6.76 -12.51
N ASN A 113 -8.38 -6.14 -11.33
CA ASN A 113 -9.36 -6.50 -10.31
C ASN A 113 -10.22 -5.28 -10.01
N PRO A 114 -11.53 -5.29 -10.32
CA PRO A 114 -12.44 -4.18 -10.07
C PRO A 114 -12.49 -3.73 -8.59
N GLU A 115 -12.29 -4.64 -7.64
CA GLU A 115 -12.25 -4.32 -6.21
C GLU A 115 -11.04 -3.48 -5.81
N MET A 116 -9.98 -3.47 -6.64
CA MET A 116 -8.76 -2.69 -6.42
C MET A 116 -8.74 -1.37 -7.22
N VAL A 117 -9.88 -0.96 -7.77
CA VAL A 117 -9.97 0.26 -8.55
C VAL A 117 -9.54 1.49 -7.73
N SER A 118 -8.79 2.38 -8.36
CA SER A 118 -8.20 3.56 -7.71
C SER A 118 -8.24 4.79 -8.61
N ARG A 119 -7.88 5.95 -8.07
CA ARG A 119 -7.72 7.19 -8.87
C ARG A 119 -6.73 7.03 -10.03
N THR A 120 -5.78 6.11 -9.91
CA THR A 120 -4.82 5.82 -10.99
C THR A 120 -5.53 5.25 -12.23
N HIS A 121 -6.49 4.34 -12.04
CA HIS A 121 -7.27 3.79 -13.16
C HIS A 121 -8.17 4.86 -13.80
N ILE A 122 -8.71 5.79 -13.00
CA ILE A 122 -9.43 6.95 -13.56
C ILE A 122 -8.48 7.83 -14.37
N ALA A 123 -7.26 8.07 -13.88
CA ALA A 123 -6.26 8.83 -14.63
C ALA A 123 -5.87 8.13 -15.94
N ASP A 124 -5.72 6.81 -15.93
CA ASP A 124 -5.44 6.01 -17.14
C ASP A 124 -6.61 6.10 -18.14
N TYR A 125 -7.87 6.03 -17.67
CA TYR A 125 -9.03 6.28 -18.50
C TYR A 125 -9.02 7.68 -19.13
N LEU A 126 -8.75 8.73 -18.33
CA LEU A 126 -8.71 10.11 -18.83
C LEU A 126 -7.63 10.31 -19.90
N ILE A 127 -6.50 9.58 -19.81
CA ILE A 127 -5.45 9.58 -20.84
C ILE A 127 -5.95 8.86 -22.10
N GLN A 128 -6.50 7.66 -21.94
CA GLN A 128 -6.98 6.84 -23.06
C GLN A 128 -8.13 7.55 -23.83
N ALA A 129 -9.00 8.24 -23.10
CA ALA A 129 -10.10 9.02 -23.70
C ALA A 129 -9.66 10.41 -24.24
N GLY A 130 -8.38 10.76 -24.16
CA GLY A 130 -7.82 11.99 -24.72
C GLY A 130 -8.11 13.27 -23.91
N HIS A 131 -8.62 13.15 -22.68
CA HIS A 131 -8.92 14.32 -21.83
C HIS A 131 -7.68 14.94 -21.19
N VAL A 132 -6.61 14.16 -21.04
CA VAL A 132 -5.31 14.57 -20.50
C VAL A 132 -4.17 13.80 -21.19
N ARG A 133 -2.95 14.35 -21.12
CA ARG A 133 -1.76 13.77 -21.77
C ARG A 133 -1.03 12.71 -20.92
N ASN A 134 -1.14 12.83 -19.59
CA ASN A 134 -0.45 11.98 -18.64
C ASN A 134 -1.10 12.04 -17.26
N LYS A 135 -0.68 11.14 -16.35
CA LYS A 135 -1.20 11.06 -14.99
C LYS A 135 -1.02 12.35 -14.20
N ALA A 136 0.15 13.00 -14.30
CA ALA A 136 0.41 14.26 -13.59
C ALA A 136 -0.64 15.32 -13.96
N GLN A 137 -1.00 15.42 -15.24
CA GLN A 137 -2.05 16.32 -15.71
C GLN A 137 -3.45 15.89 -15.21
N ALA A 138 -3.75 14.58 -15.14
CA ALA A 138 -5.03 14.09 -14.61
C ALA A 138 -5.20 14.51 -13.14
N PHE A 139 -4.17 14.33 -12.33
CA PHE A 139 -4.20 14.72 -10.92
C PHE A 139 -4.22 16.25 -10.73
N SER A 140 -3.40 16.99 -11.46
CA SER A 140 -3.35 18.46 -11.32
C SER A 140 -4.61 19.14 -11.78
N LYS A 141 -5.31 18.59 -12.78
CA LYS A 141 -6.49 19.20 -13.39
C LYS A 141 -7.80 18.74 -12.76
N TYR A 142 -7.92 17.45 -12.38
CA TYR A 142 -9.19 16.83 -11.98
C TYR A 142 -9.18 16.09 -10.65
N LEU A 143 -8.18 15.20 -10.39
CA LEU A 143 -8.27 14.17 -9.38
C LEU A 143 -7.54 14.46 -8.07
N GLY A 144 -6.60 15.42 -8.08
CA GLY A 144 -5.83 15.81 -6.90
C GLY A 144 -6.70 16.46 -5.84
N ASP A 145 -6.19 16.58 -4.63
CA ASP A 145 -6.92 17.16 -3.51
C ASP A 145 -7.29 18.63 -3.82
N GLY A 146 -8.54 18.98 -3.52
CA GLY A 146 -9.11 20.28 -3.86
C GLY A 146 -9.43 20.50 -5.35
N LYS A 147 -9.21 19.52 -6.23
CA LYS A 147 -9.52 19.61 -7.66
C LYS A 147 -11.00 19.28 -7.93
N PRO A 148 -11.53 19.66 -9.12
CA PRO A 148 -12.97 19.57 -9.42
C PRO A 148 -13.62 18.20 -9.23
N ALA A 149 -12.88 17.13 -9.49
CA ALA A 149 -13.37 15.76 -9.28
C ALA A 149 -12.81 15.11 -8.00
N SER A 150 -12.14 15.88 -7.13
CA SER A 150 -11.69 15.39 -5.83
C SER A 150 -12.89 14.98 -4.97
N VAL A 151 -12.79 13.80 -4.37
CA VAL A 151 -13.77 13.26 -3.41
C VAL A 151 -13.04 12.93 -2.14
N ALA A 152 -13.37 13.62 -1.05
CA ALA A 152 -12.96 13.21 0.27
C ALA A 152 -13.54 11.81 0.55
N HIS A 153 -12.73 10.93 1.05
CA HIS A 153 -13.13 9.57 1.39
C HIS A 153 -12.44 9.17 2.69
N GLU A 154 -13.21 8.64 3.60
CA GLU A 154 -12.70 8.06 4.83
C GLU A 154 -12.59 6.55 4.63
N TRP A 155 -11.38 6.05 4.77
CA TRP A 155 -11.03 4.64 4.83
C TRP A 155 -11.27 4.09 6.25
N ALA A 156 -10.81 2.89 6.53
CA ALA A 156 -10.75 2.41 7.90
C ALA A 156 -10.00 3.39 8.81
N SER A 157 -10.35 3.44 10.09
CA SER A 157 -9.57 4.20 11.07
C SER A 157 -8.21 3.54 11.33
N LEU A 158 -7.23 4.30 11.82
CA LEU A 158 -5.94 3.73 12.23
C LEU A 158 -6.11 2.68 13.33
N GLU A 159 -7.00 2.94 14.29
CA GLU A 159 -7.32 2.05 15.42
C GLU A 159 -7.91 0.72 14.92
N ASP A 160 -8.97 0.77 14.10
CA ASP A 160 -9.61 -0.45 13.56
C ASP A 160 -8.63 -1.29 12.72
N CYS A 161 -7.80 -0.62 11.92
CA CYS A 161 -6.81 -1.27 11.09
C CYS A 161 -5.76 -2.01 11.92
N VAL A 162 -5.16 -1.34 12.91
CA VAL A 162 -4.16 -1.97 13.80
C VAL A 162 -4.81 -3.09 14.60
N ALA A 163 -6.01 -2.88 15.16
CA ALA A 163 -6.74 -3.90 15.92
C ALA A 163 -7.03 -5.15 15.07
N ALA A 164 -7.45 -4.98 13.80
CA ALA A 164 -7.74 -6.10 12.91
C ALA A 164 -6.47 -6.91 12.57
N ILE A 165 -5.36 -6.23 12.25
CA ILE A 165 -4.08 -6.91 11.98
C ILE A 165 -3.60 -7.66 13.23
N LYS A 166 -3.61 -7.02 14.40
CA LYS A 166 -3.18 -7.63 15.66
C LYS A 166 -4.10 -8.77 16.08
N GLY A 167 -5.41 -8.63 15.90
CA GLY A 167 -6.40 -9.69 16.15
C GLY A 167 -6.23 -10.91 15.23
N ALA A 168 -5.64 -10.73 14.06
CA ALA A 168 -5.24 -11.80 13.15
C ALA A 168 -3.85 -12.39 13.45
N GLY A 169 -3.21 -12.01 14.57
CA GLY A 169 -1.86 -12.47 14.96
C GLY A 169 -0.72 -11.77 14.20
N GLY A 170 -1.03 -10.81 13.33
CA GLY A 170 -0.08 -10.15 12.44
C GLY A 170 0.71 -9.02 13.08
N LEU A 171 1.62 -8.48 12.28
CA LEU A 171 2.43 -7.30 12.57
C LEU A 171 1.94 -6.12 11.71
N ALA A 172 1.69 -4.97 12.36
CA ALA A 172 1.29 -3.74 11.69
C ALA A 172 2.51 -2.84 11.46
N VAL A 173 2.69 -2.35 10.22
CA VAL A 173 3.84 -1.53 9.81
C VAL A 173 3.33 -0.31 9.03
N ILE A 174 3.75 0.90 9.38
CA ILE A 174 3.43 2.10 8.58
C ILE A 174 4.20 2.02 7.26
N ALA A 175 3.47 2.03 6.14
CA ALA A 175 4.03 2.00 4.79
C ALA A 175 4.62 3.36 4.39
N HIS A 176 5.73 3.35 3.64
CA HIS A 176 6.38 4.49 2.97
C HIS A 176 6.22 5.87 3.65
N PRO A 177 6.52 6.04 4.96
CA PRO A 177 6.27 7.29 5.68
C PRO A 177 7.04 8.49 5.12
N MET A 178 8.09 8.28 4.34
CA MET A 178 8.86 9.31 3.63
C MET A 178 8.02 10.02 2.57
N ARG A 179 7.02 9.35 1.98
CA ARG A 179 6.16 9.92 0.93
C ARG A 179 5.04 10.81 1.46
N TYR A 180 4.75 10.77 2.76
CA TYR A 180 3.73 11.65 3.33
C TYR A 180 4.28 13.07 3.48
N GLY A 181 3.66 14.02 2.80
CA GLY A 181 3.94 15.45 2.91
C GLY A 181 3.54 16.05 4.27
N PHE A 182 3.73 15.31 5.36
CA PHE A 182 3.38 15.73 6.71
C PHE A 182 4.51 16.54 7.33
N SER A 183 4.15 17.52 8.18
CA SER A 183 5.13 18.18 9.03
C SER A 183 5.79 17.19 10.00
N ALA A 184 6.98 17.52 10.50
CA ALA A 184 7.67 16.70 11.50
C ALA A 184 6.80 16.41 12.74
N THR A 185 6.02 17.39 13.20
CA THR A 185 5.08 17.24 14.30
C THR A 185 3.96 16.23 13.96
N ALA A 186 3.40 16.31 12.75
CA ALA A 186 2.35 15.38 12.34
C ALA A 186 2.90 13.94 12.19
N LYS A 187 4.11 13.75 11.66
CA LYS A 187 4.76 12.44 11.61
C LYS A 187 5.01 11.87 13.00
N ARG A 188 5.53 12.69 13.91
CA ARG A 188 5.70 12.28 15.32
C ARG A 188 4.38 11.83 15.95
N ASN A 189 3.33 12.63 15.83
CA ASN A 189 2.02 12.27 16.38
C ASN A 189 1.47 10.96 15.76
N LEU A 190 1.68 10.72 14.46
CA LEU A 190 1.30 9.47 13.82
C LEU A 190 2.04 8.28 14.43
N PHE A 191 3.36 8.39 14.64
CA PHE A 191 4.16 7.29 15.18
C PHE A 191 3.84 7.01 16.65
N GLU A 192 3.63 8.06 17.46
CA GLU A 192 3.22 7.95 18.86
C GLU A 192 1.84 7.28 18.99
N GLU A 193 0.86 7.74 18.23
CA GLU A 193 -0.50 7.19 18.22
C GLU A 193 -0.50 5.73 17.70
N PHE A 194 0.19 5.47 16.60
CA PHE A 194 0.33 4.13 16.03
C PHE A 194 0.97 3.16 17.02
N LYS A 195 2.04 3.56 17.70
CA LYS A 195 2.70 2.75 18.73
C LYS A 195 1.80 2.48 19.94
N ALA A 196 1.04 3.49 20.38
CA ALA A 196 0.09 3.36 21.48
C ALA A 196 -1.05 2.37 21.15
N LEU A 197 -1.45 2.27 19.88
CA LEU A 197 -2.43 1.31 19.38
C LEU A 197 -1.88 -0.12 19.22
N GLY A 198 -0.59 -0.34 19.45
CA GLY A 198 0.06 -1.64 19.32
C GLY A 198 0.74 -1.87 17.97
N GLY A 199 0.96 -0.81 17.20
CA GLY A 199 1.72 -0.87 15.95
C GLY A 199 3.17 -1.31 16.18
N ASP A 200 3.69 -2.10 15.25
CA ASP A 200 4.95 -2.84 15.41
C ASP A 200 6.13 -2.17 14.73
N GLY A 201 5.95 -1.58 13.55
CA GLY A 201 7.08 -1.07 12.77
C GLY A 201 6.74 0.07 11.81
N ILE A 202 7.79 0.60 11.16
CA ILE A 202 7.69 1.54 10.04
C ILE A 202 8.59 1.08 8.91
N GLU A 203 8.23 1.34 7.66
CA GLU A 203 9.16 1.17 6.54
C GLU A 203 10.28 2.21 6.63
N VAL A 204 11.49 1.70 6.78
CA VAL A 204 12.73 2.49 6.78
C VAL A 204 13.23 2.69 5.35
N HIS A 205 12.96 1.70 4.50
CA HIS A 205 13.16 1.81 3.07
C HIS A 205 11.88 1.41 2.33
N SER A 206 11.48 2.22 1.35
CA SER A 206 10.37 1.90 0.47
C SER A 206 10.61 2.47 -0.92
N GLY A 207 10.51 1.60 -1.92
CA GLY A 207 10.67 2.00 -3.32
C GLY A 207 12.02 2.65 -3.62
N ASN A 208 11.96 3.84 -4.21
CA ASN A 208 13.13 4.62 -4.59
C ASN A 208 13.55 5.66 -3.53
N CYS A 209 13.31 5.41 -2.24
CA CYS A 209 13.75 6.34 -1.21
C CYS A 209 15.28 6.49 -1.21
N ASP A 210 15.75 7.68 -0.94
CA ASP A 210 17.18 7.95 -0.93
C ASP A 210 17.86 7.45 0.36
N LYS A 211 19.20 7.50 0.39
CA LYS A 211 20.00 7.07 1.54
C LYS A 211 19.72 7.91 2.80
N ASN A 212 19.47 9.21 2.65
CA ASN A 212 19.24 10.11 3.78
C ASN A 212 17.86 9.83 4.40
N ASP A 213 16.85 9.64 3.57
CA ASP A 213 15.52 9.20 4.03
C ASP A 213 15.63 7.90 4.82
N ARG A 214 16.33 6.88 4.28
CA ARG A 214 16.54 5.60 4.96
C ARG A 214 17.18 5.77 6.33
N LEU A 215 18.26 6.52 6.44
CA LEU A 215 18.94 6.78 7.71
C LEU A 215 18.05 7.55 8.69
N ASN A 216 17.32 8.55 8.22
CA ASN A 216 16.41 9.33 9.04
C ASN A 216 15.26 8.47 9.60
N TYR A 217 14.65 7.61 8.78
CA TYR A 217 13.57 6.74 9.23
C TYR A 217 14.08 5.58 10.10
N ALA A 218 15.34 5.15 9.95
CA ALA A 218 15.98 4.22 10.89
C ALA A 218 16.09 4.83 12.30
N LEU A 219 16.58 6.08 12.40
CA LEU A 219 16.63 6.81 13.67
C LEU A 219 15.24 7.06 14.27
N LEU A 220 14.23 7.30 13.43
CA LEU A 220 12.85 7.44 13.89
C LEU A 220 12.29 6.10 14.39
N ALA A 221 12.55 4.99 13.71
CA ALA A 221 12.15 3.66 14.17
C ALA A 221 12.71 3.36 15.56
N GLU A 222 14.01 3.56 15.75
CA GLU A 222 14.68 3.40 17.05
C GLU A 222 14.06 4.32 18.12
N ARG A 223 13.93 5.61 17.83
CA ARG A 223 13.39 6.62 18.75
C ARG A 223 11.99 6.29 19.26
N PHE A 224 11.12 5.73 18.42
CA PHE A 224 9.75 5.36 18.77
C PHE A 224 9.60 3.90 19.21
N GLY A 225 10.71 3.15 19.32
CA GLY A 225 10.71 1.73 19.68
C GLY A 225 9.92 0.88 18.66
N LEU A 226 9.99 1.25 17.37
CA LEU A 226 9.37 0.55 16.26
C LEU A 226 10.41 -0.29 15.53
N MET A 227 9.97 -1.42 14.98
CA MET A 227 10.80 -2.24 14.10
C MET A 227 10.94 -1.61 12.72
N ALA A 228 11.98 -2.02 11.98
CA ALA A 228 12.26 -1.53 10.65
C ALA A 228 11.71 -2.48 9.58
N GLY A 229 10.83 -1.98 8.73
CA GLY A 229 10.37 -2.62 7.51
C GLY A 229 11.19 -2.19 6.29
N CYS A 230 11.19 -3.01 5.25
CA CYS A 230 11.79 -2.72 3.96
C CYS A 230 10.89 -3.27 2.84
N GLY A 231 10.61 -2.48 1.84
CA GLY A 231 9.78 -2.89 0.70
C GLY A 231 10.20 -2.21 -0.61
N SER A 232 9.96 -2.86 -1.73
CA SER A 232 10.18 -2.26 -3.05
C SER A 232 9.04 -1.34 -3.46
N ASP A 233 7.85 -1.50 -2.88
CA ASP A 233 6.63 -0.84 -3.32
C ASP A 233 6.42 -0.97 -4.84
N PHE A 234 6.72 -2.17 -5.36
CA PHE A 234 6.62 -2.48 -6.78
C PHE A 234 5.15 -2.62 -7.20
N HIS A 235 4.75 -1.87 -8.19
CA HIS A 235 3.38 -1.92 -8.72
C HIS A 235 3.31 -2.58 -10.10
N ARG A 236 4.27 -2.30 -10.98
CA ARG A 236 4.33 -2.83 -12.35
C ARG A 236 5.68 -2.59 -13.00
N LEU A 237 5.98 -3.36 -14.04
CA LEU A 237 7.14 -3.13 -14.88
C LEU A 237 7.07 -1.75 -15.57
N GLY A 238 8.18 -1.02 -15.57
CA GLY A 238 8.28 0.31 -16.17
C GLY A 238 7.62 1.43 -15.35
N ASP A 239 7.19 1.17 -14.11
CA ASP A 239 6.75 2.21 -13.18
C ASP A 239 7.95 2.71 -12.37
N TYR A 240 8.32 3.95 -12.62
CA TYR A 240 9.45 4.60 -11.92
C TYR A 240 9.03 5.25 -10.58
N SER A 241 7.75 5.21 -10.22
CA SER A 241 7.26 5.75 -8.94
C SER A 241 7.48 4.77 -7.78
N GLY A 242 7.46 3.46 -8.08
CA GLY A 242 7.84 2.39 -7.15
C GLY A 242 9.29 1.97 -7.33
N GLY A 243 9.77 1.06 -6.47
CA GLY A 243 11.10 0.46 -6.60
C GLY A 243 11.10 -0.74 -7.54
N THR A 244 12.29 -1.23 -7.82
CA THR A 244 12.49 -2.49 -8.52
C THR A 244 12.38 -3.64 -7.52
N LEU A 245 11.70 -4.74 -7.91
CA LEU A 245 11.68 -5.96 -7.09
C LEU A 245 13.11 -6.40 -6.74
N GLY A 246 13.32 -6.79 -5.51
CA GLY A 246 14.64 -7.22 -5.01
C GLY A 246 15.62 -6.08 -4.68
N ALA A 247 15.31 -4.84 -5.01
CA ALA A 247 16.18 -3.69 -4.75
C ALA A 247 16.00 -3.13 -3.32
N CYS A 248 15.86 -4.00 -2.32
CA CYS A 248 15.85 -3.60 -0.92
C CYS A 248 17.29 -3.62 -0.37
N PRO A 249 17.89 -2.47 -0.06
CA PRO A 249 19.21 -2.42 0.53
C PRO A 249 19.17 -2.97 1.96
N GLU A 250 20.32 -3.39 2.47
CA GLU A 250 20.46 -3.76 3.87
C GLU A 250 19.99 -2.64 4.80
N LEU A 251 19.28 -3.03 5.85
CA LEU A 251 18.88 -2.08 6.89
C LEU A 251 20.13 -1.55 7.64
N PRO A 252 20.11 -0.31 8.14
CA PRO A 252 21.14 0.16 9.06
C PRO A 252 21.33 -0.81 10.24
N PRO A 253 22.57 -0.99 10.74
CA PRO A 253 22.92 -2.05 11.68
C PRO A 253 22.15 -2.04 13.00
N ASP A 254 21.71 -0.87 13.46
CA ASP A 254 20.99 -0.70 14.73
C ASP A 254 19.47 -0.92 14.61
N CYS A 255 18.98 -1.21 13.42
CA CYS A 255 17.57 -1.49 13.19
C CYS A 255 17.20 -2.92 13.58
N LYS A 256 16.13 -3.08 14.35
CA LYS A 256 15.49 -4.38 14.55
C LYS A 256 14.55 -4.65 13.35
N PRO A 257 14.88 -5.63 12.47
CA PRO A 257 14.04 -5.89 11.31
C PRO A 257 12.71 -6.53 11.70
N VAL A 258 11.62 -6.16 11.01
CA VAL A 258 10.29 -6.70 11.28
C VAL A 258 10.23 -8.22 11.06
N TRP A 259 10.96 -8.72 10.09
CA TRP A 259 11.00 -10.16 9.77
C TRP A 259 11.69 -11.04 10.82
N ALA A 260 12.45 -10.46 11.76
CA ALA A 260 12.95 -11.20 12.90
C ALA A 260 11.86 -11.64 13.89
N SER A 261 10.63 -11.14 13.71
CA SER A 261 9.46 -11.46 14.54
C SER A 261 8.41 -12.30 13.79
N PHE A 262 8.68 -12.74 12.55
CA PHE A 262 7.76 -13.60 11.80
C PHE A 262 7.71 -15.02 12.42
N GLN A 263 6.51 -15.57 12.44
CA GLN A 263 6.24 -16.91 13.00
C GLN A 263 6.19 -17.99 11.91
N THR A 264 5.88 -17.57 10.66
CA THR A 264 5.59 -18.47 9.53
C THR A 264 6.59 -18.38 8.38
N ALA A 265 7.68 -17.63 8.55
CA ALA A 265 8.68 -17.42 7.49
C ALA A 265 9.70 -18.57 7.38
#